data_212419c485595772b974f91b4165e183
#
_entry.id   212419c485595772b974f91b4165e183
#
_cell.length_a   1.000
_cell.length_b   1.000
_cell.length_c   1.000
_cell.angle_alpha   90.00
_cell.angle_beta   90.00
_cell.angle_gamma   90.00
#
_symmetry.space_group_name_H-M   'P 1'
#
loop_
_entity.id
_entity.type
_entity.pdbx_description
1 polymer ?
#
loop_
_entity_poly.entity_id
_entity_poly.type
_entity_poly.pdbx_seq_one_letter_code
_entity_poly.pdbx_strand_id
1 'polypeptide(L)'
;MEITLEEWAAEWFRVHVEGRLAPNTEGGYRNLIFNHIVPRLGSAALTDLSEKRIRSFYRKLSRAGLNDCSMWCVHLLLRRILDEACREGLIQENPVWGISVEYREVPESSRLRPGQVRRYLDAAQGLSAYPILYVGLASGLRQGELISLPWAAVDVCGRRVVLEKRWVGLSARATELMMEGHARHPNSSEAFLDTKTGLPYTPHRLYYLHRKVLNEARLPVIGFRQLQLSARGLGL
;
A
#
# COMPACT_ATOMS: atom_id res chain seq x y z
N MET A 1 -21.28 12.44 31.66
CA MET A 1 -21.11 11.13 30.95
C MET A 1 -19.66 11.06 30.49
N GLU A 2 -18.93 10.03 30.84
CA GLU A 2 -17.54 9.91 30.41
C GLU A 2 -17.51 9.47 28.94
N ILE A 3 -16.75 10.18 28.11
CA ILE A 3 -16.61 9.90 26.68
C ILE A 3 -15.75 8.65 26.50
N THR A 4 -16.25 7.68 25.75
CA THR A 4 -15.50 6.47 25.41
C THR A 4 -14.50 6.72 24.27
N LEU A 5 -13.49 5.85 24.14
CA LEU A 5 -12.56 5.94 22.99
C LEU A 5 -13.27 5.74 21.66
N GLU A 6 -14.31 4.92 21.58
CA GLU A 6 -15.09 4.71 20.36
C GLU A 6 -15.79 5.99 19.92
N GLU A 7 -16.51 6.65 20.82
CA GLU A 7 -17.20 7.93 20.56
C GLU A 7 -16.21 9.01 20.10
N TRP A 8 -15.10 9.13 20.83
CA TRP A 8 -14.06 10.10 20.48
C TRP A 8 -13.37 9.78 19.14
N ALA A 9 -13.01 8.53 18.89
CA ALA A 9 -12.35 8.14 17.66
C ALA A 9 -13.26 8.32 16.43
N ALA A 10 -14.58 8.10 16.58
CA ALA A 10 -15.56 8.36 15.53
C ALA A 10 -15.68 9.86 15.23
N GLU A 11 -15.75 10.69 16.25
CA GLU A 11 -15.80 12.16 16.10
C GLU A 11 -14.49 12.69 15.50
N TRP A 12 -13.33 12.22 16.00
CA TRP A 12 -12.03 12.57 15.46
C TRP A 12 -11.92 12.20 13.99
N PHE A 13 -12.40 11.01 13.60
CA PHE A 13 -12.39 10.56 12.20
C PHE A 13 -13.25 11.48 11.33
N ARG A 14 -14.46 11.80 11.78
CA ARG A 14 -15.37 12.70 11.07
C ARG A 14 -14.76 14.08 10.84
N VAL A 15 -14.11 14.64 11.86
CA VAL A 15 -13.55 16.00 11.82
C VAL A 15 -12.25 16.08 11.03
N HIS A 16 -11.36 15.09 11.17
CA HIS A 16 -9.98 15.19 10.68
C HIS A 16 -9.68 14.35 9.43
N VAL A 17 -10.55 13.41 9.07
CA VAL A 17 -10.27 12.40 8.02
C VAL A 17 -11.32 12.43 6.92
N GLU A 18 -12.59 12.33 7.28
CA GLU A 18 -13.70 12.11 6.34
C GLU A 18 -13.82 13.26 5.32
N GLY A 19 -13.68 12.91 4.04
CA GLY A 19 -13.72 13.87 2.93
C GLY A 19 -12.56 14.87 2.87
N ARG A 20 -11.56 14.78 3.78
CA ARG A 20 -10.41 15.71 3.84
C ARG A 20 -9.12 15.08 3.34
N LEU A 21 -9.03 13.76 3.38
CA LEU A 21 -7.84 13.03 2.96
C LEU A 21 -8.10 12.28 1.65
N ALA A 22 -7.03 11.90 0.98
CA ALA A 22 -7.14 11.03 -0.20
C ALA A 22 -7.88 9.73 0.15
N PRO A 23 -8.75 9.19 -0.74
CA PRO A 23 -9.60 8.03 -0.46
C PRO A 23 -8.87 6.82 0.11
N ASN A 24 -7.65 6.54 -0.39
CA ASN A 24 -6.82 5.44 0.13
C ASN A 24 -6.34 5.69 1.57
N THR A 25 -6.02 6.93 1.92
CA THR A 25 -5.60 7.30 3.28
C THR A 25 -6.79 7.24 4.24
N GLU A 26 -7.93 7.76 3.81
CA GLU A 26 -9.18 7.67 4.56
C GLU A 26 -9.56 6.22 4.83
N GLY A 27 -9.58 5.36 3.79
CA GLY A 27 -9.84 3.93 3.92
C GLY A 27 -8.85 3.23 4.85
N GLY A 28 -7.57 3.60 4.79
CA GLY A 28 -6.54 3.10 5.70
C GLY A 28 -6.81 3.47 7.15
N TYR A 29 -7.15 4.72 7.45
CA TYR A 29 -7.47 5.19 8.80
C TYR A 29 -8.77 4.55 9.31
N ARG A 30 -9.80 4.47 8.48
CA ARG A 30 -11.06 3.77 8.79
C ARG A 30 -10.80 2.33 9.21
N ASN A 31 -9.98 1.61 8.45
CA ASN A 31 -9.61 0.24 8.77
C ASN A 31 -8.87 0.13 10.12
N LEU A 32 -7.87 0.98 10.37
CA LEU A 32 -7.11 0.95 11.62
C LEU A 32 -7.98 1.27 12.84
N ILE A 33 -8.85 2.25 12.74
CA ILE A 33 -9.74 2.66 13.84
C ILE A 33 -10.79 1.57 14.10
N PHE A 34 -11.61 1.26 13.10
CA PHE A 34 -12.82 0.47 13.32
C PHE A 34 -12.61 -1.06 13.31
N ASN A 35 -11.50 -1.55 12.73
CA ASN A 35 -11.20 -2.98 12.74
C ASN A 35 -10.11 -3.38 13.74
N HIS A 36 -9.29 -2.44 14.20
CA HIS A 36 -8.19 -2.76 15.13
C HIS A 36 -8.31 -2.08 16.48
N ILE A 37 -8.56 -0.75 16.54
CA ILE A 37 -8.58 0.02 17.79
C ILE A 37 -9.92 -0.17 18.52
N VAL A 38 -11.02 0.22 17.90
CA VAL A 38 -12.36 0.24 18.53
C VAL A 38 -12.78 -1.14 19.07
N PRO A 39 -12.62 -2.27 18.34
CA PRO A 39 -13.06 -3.56 18.86
C PRO A 39 -12.35 -4.02 20.13
N ARG A 40 -11.24 -3.39 20.51
CA ARG A 40 -10.39 -3.82 21.63
C ARG A 40 -10.25 -2.80 22.74
N LEU A 41 -10.42 -1.52 22.42
CA LEU A 41 -10.28 -0.41 23.36
C LEU A 41 -11.51 0.51 23.39
N GLY A 42 -12.40 0.43 22.39
CA GLY A 42 -13.47 1.40 22.17
C GLY A 42 -14.40 1.61 23.36
N SER A 43 -14.74 0.54 24.09
CA SER A 43 -15.63 0.61 25.26
C SER A 43 -15.00 1.25 26.52
N ALA A 44 -13.72 1.60 26.48
CA ALA A 44 -13.06 2.24 27.62
C ALA A 44 -13.35 3.75 27.62
N ALA A 45 -13.60 4.32 28.79
CA ALA A 45 -13.57 5.76 28.96
C ALA A 45 -12.15 6.29 28.65
N LEU A 46 -12.05 7.48 28.05
CA LEU A 46 -10.75 8.08 27.73
C LEU A 46 -9.87 8.24 28.97
N THR A 47 -10.48 8.58 30.11
CA THR A 47 -9.84 8.72 31.42
C THR A 47 -9.31 7.41 32.00
N ASP A 48 -9.86 6.26 31.56
CA ASP A 48 -9.44 4.92 32.00
C ASP A 48 -8.31 4.34 31.12
N LEU A 49 -7.89 5.04 30.09
CA LEU A 49 -6.80 4.62 29.23
C LEU A 49 -5.46 4.83 29.93
N SER A 50 -4.88 3.76 30.41
CA SER A 50 -3.54 3.76 31.01
C SER A 50 -2.50 3.14 30.07
N GLU A 51 -1.22 3.45 30.30
CA GLU A 51 -0.11 2.82 29.59
C GLU A 51 -0.18 1.29 29.65
N LYS A 52 -0.52 0.73 30.81
CA LYS A 52 -0.69 -0.73 31.01
C LYS A 52 -1.77 -1.31 30.09
N ARG A 53 -2.89 -0.58 29.92
CA ARG A 53 -4.00 -0.99 29.06
C ARG A 53 -3.60 -0.94 27.59
N ILE A 54 -2.89 0.10 27.16
CA ILE A 54 -2.37 0.26 25.80
C ILE A 54 -1.31 -0.83 25.47
N ARG A 55 -0.37 -1.11 26.39
CA ARG A 55 0.59 -2.21 26.21
C ARG A 55 -0.11 -3.59 26.11
N SER A 56 -1.17 -3.82 26.85
CA SER A 56 -1.99 -5.04 26.72
C SER A 56 -2.69 -5.12 25.38
N PHE A 57 -3.22 -4.01 24.88
CA PHE A 57 -3.81 -3.91 23.57
C PHE A 57 -2.82 -4.27 22.46
N TYR A 58 -1.59 -3.71 22.46
CA TYR A 58 -0.57 -4.06 21.45
C TYR A 58 -0.19 -5.55 21.49
N ARG A 59 -0.07 -6.13 22.70
CA ARG A 59 0.15 -7.59 22.83
C ARG A 59 -0.97 -8.42 22.21
N LYS A 60 -2.24 -8.01 22.35
CA LYS A 60 -3.38 -8.69 21.74
C LYS A 60 -3.34 -8.59 20.21
N LEU A 61 -2.97 -7.43 19.65
CA LEU A 61 -2.82 -7.24 18.20
C LEU A 61 -1.68 -8.11 17.64
N SER A 62 -0.54 -8.16 18.31
CA SER A 62 0.60 -9.00 17.92
C SER A 62 0.23 -10.49 17.94
N ARG A 63 -0.47 -10.97 18.99
CA ARG A 63 -0.96 -12.36 19.05
C ARG A 63 -2.01 -12.67 17.99
N ALA A 64 -2.77 -11.69 17.53
CA ALA A 64 -3.71 -11.82 16.42
C ALA A 64 -3.03 -11.81 15.04
N GLY A 65 -1.69 -11.73 14.99
CA GLY A 65 -0.90 -11.80 13.76
C GLY A 65 -0.75 -10.46 13.03
N LEU A 66 -1.01 -9.32 13.70
CA LEU A 66 -0.74 -8.02 13.09
C LEU A 66 0.76 -7.83 12.92
N ASN A 67 1.20 -7.54 11.69
CA ASN A 67 2.61 -7.33 11.39
C ASN A 67 3.15 -6.00 11.99
N ASP A 68 4.48 -5.90 12.14
CA ASP A 68 5.14 -4.76 12.79
C ASP A 68 4.83 -3.42 12.10
N CYS A 69 4.75 -3.38 10.77
CA CYS A 69 4.40 -2.16 10.03
C CYS A 69 2.97 -1.69 10.34
N SER A 70 2.00 -2.60 10.35
CA SER A 70 0.61 -2.28 10.72
C SER A 70 0.50 -1.91 12.18
N MET A 71 1.26 -2.56 13.07
CA MET A 71 1.35 -2.20 14.49
C MET A 71 1.85 -0.78 14.67
N TRP A 72 2.89 -0.39 13.94
CA TRP A 72 3.41 0.97 13.93
C TRP A 72 2.36 1.99 13.46
N CYS A 73 1.61 1.67 12.39
CA CYS A 73 0.53 2.53 11.91
C CYS A 73 -0.58 2.69 12.95
N VAL A 74 -0.98 1.61 13.63
CA VAL A 74 -1.95 1.66 14.74
C VAL A 74 -1.44 2.55 15.87
N HIS A 75 -0.17 2.40 16.27
CA HIS A 75 0.46 3.18 17.31
C HIS A 75 0.44 4.68 17.00
N LEU A 76 0.90 5.05 15.79
CA LEU A 76 0.92 6.46 15.37
C LEU A 76 -0.47 7.07 15.31
N LEU A 77 -1.45 6.31 14.81
CA LEU A 77 -2.82 6.80 14.70
C LEU A 77 -3.49 6.95 16.07
N LEU A 78 -3.34 5.95 16.95
CA LEU A 78 -3.87 6.01 18.31
C LEU A 78 -3.23 7.19 19.09
N ARG A 79 -1.91 7.37 18.97
CA ARG A 79 -1.22 8.52 19.54
C ARG A 79 -1.83 9.83 19.08
N ARG A 80 -2.07 9.99 17.78
CA ARG A 80 -2.64 11.20 17.17
C ARG A 80 -4.06 11.47 17.67
N ILE A 81 -4.90 10.43 17.77
CA ILE A 81 -6.28 10.54 18.30
C ILE A 81 -6.26 11.01 19.75
N LEU A 82 -5.37 10.47 20.57
CA LEU A 82 -5.27 10.82 21.99
C LEU A 82 -4.53 12.14 22.23
N ASP A 83 -3.59 12.55 21.36
CA ASP A 83 -3.01 13.89 21.39
C ASP A 83 -4.08 14.98 21.19
N GLU A 84 -5.06 14.71 20.32
CA GLU A 84 -6.18 15.62 20.12
C GLU A 84 -7.12 15.63 21.33
N ALA A 85 -7.37 14.48 21.95
CA ALA A 85 -8.14 14.41 23.20
C ALA A 85 -7.49 15.23 24.34
N CYS A 86 -6.15 15.27 24.39
CA CYS A 86 -5.44 16.14 25.33
C CYS A 86 -5.64 17.63 24.99
N ARG A 87 -5.62 18.01 23.72
CA ARG A 87 -5.83 19.42 23.30
C ARG A 87 -7.24 19.90 23.61
N GLU A 88 -8.22 19.02 23.45
CA GLU A 88 -9.63 19.28 23.80
C GLU A 88 -9.89 19.22 25.33
N GLY A 89 -8.87 18.91 26.14
CA GLY A 89 -9.00 18.83 27.58
C GLY A 89 -9.78 17.61 28.10
N LEU A 90 -10.01 16.59 27.27
CA LEU A 90 -10.74 15.36 27.62
C LEU A 90 -9.91 14.43 28.52
N ILE A 91 -8.57 14.46 28.36
CA ILE A 91 -7.59 13.77 29.18
C ILE A 91 -6.40 14.71 29.46
N GLN A 92 -5.74 14.50 30.62
CA GLN A 92 -4.62 15.36 31.02
C GLN A 92 -3.34 15.05 30.26
N GLU A 93 -3.07 13.76 29.99
CA GLU A 93 -1.88 13.30 29.28
C GLU A 93 -2.21 12.12 28.36
N ASN A 94 -1.41 11.96 27.32
CA ASN A 94 -1.59 10.87 26.39
C ASN A 94 -0.84 9.61 26.87
N PRO A 95 -1.56 8.52 27.23
CA PRO A 95 -0.95 7.31 27.78
C PRO A 95 -0.10 6.52 26.76
N VAL A 96 -0.06 6.96 25.50
CA VAL A 96 0.76 6.34 24.44
C VAL A 96 2.20 6.87 24.44
N TRP A 97 2.48 8.04 25.01
CA TRP A 97 3.81 8.66 24.92
C TRP A 97 4.93 7.83 25.57
N GLY A 98 4.63 7.13 26.68
CA GLY A 98 5.59 6.24 27.34
C GLY A 98 5.86 4.91 26.63
N ILE A 99 5.24 4.68 25.45
CA ILE A 99 5.31 3.40 24.76
C ILE A 99 6.10 3.54 23.46
N SER A 100 7.17 2.79 23.34
CA SER A 100 7.90 2.62 22.08
C SER A 100 7.40 1.38 21.33
N VAL A 101 7.08 1.54 20.05
CA VAL A 101 6.81 0.44 19.14
C VAL A 101 7.90 0.50 18.06
N GLU A 102 8.65 -0.58 17.90
CA GLU A 102 9.72 -0.62 16.90
C GLU A 102 9.11 -0.72 15.50
N TYR A 103 9.51 0.19 14.62
CA TYR A 103 9.31 0.05 13.18
C TYR A 103 10.47 -0.76 12.62
N ARG A 104 10.21 -1.97 12.16
CA ARG A 104 11.20 -2.75 11.43
C ARG A 104 11.02 -2.49 9.94
N GLU A 105 12.01 -1.82 9.35
CA GLU A 105 12.08 -1.76 7.88
C GLU A 105 12.13 -3.17 7.31
N VAL A 106 11.45 -3.37 6.17
CA VAL A 106 11.55 -4.62 5.43
C VAL A 106 13.01 -4.80 4.99
N PRO A 107 13.71 -5.85 5.45
CA PRO A 107 15.14 -6.00 5.20
C PRO A 107 15.44 -6.00 3.70
N GLU A 108 16.59 -5.47 3.29
CA GLU A 108 17.09 -5.59 1.91
C GLU A 108 17.22 -7.06 1.45
N SER A 109 17.42 -7.98 2.38
CA SER A 109 17.40 -9.43 2.14
C SER A 109 16.08 -9.96 1.55
N SER A 110 15.00 -9.18 1.59
CA SER A 110 13.73 -9.54 0.94
C SER A 110 13.70 -9.23 -0.56
N ARG A 111 14.77 -8.68 -1.13
CA ARG A 111 14.87 -8.45 -2.57
C ARG A 111 15.25 -9.74 -3.31
N LEU A 112 14.73 -9.90 -4.52
CA LEU A 112 15.13 -10.98 -5.41
C LEU A 112 16.52 -10.68 -5.99
N ARG A 113 17.34 -11.72 -6.13
CA ARG A 113 18.62 -11.66 -6.85
C ARG A 113 18.36 -11.55 -8.36
N PRO A 114 19.31 -11.04 -9.18
CA PRO A 114 19.12 -10.89 -10.63
C PRO A 114 18.58 -12.13 -11.34
N GLY A 115 19.09 -13.31 -11.03
CA GLY A 115 18.61 -14.59 -11.60
C GLY A 115 17.18 -14.93 -11.19
N GLN A 116 16.74 -14.51 -9.99
CA GLN A 116 15.36 -14.70 -9.52
C GLN A 116 14.42 -13.73 -10.22
N VAL A 117 14.86 -12.49 -10.53
CA VAL A 117 14.06 -11.53 -11.33
C VAL A 117 13.85 -12.07 -12.74
N ARG A 118 14.86 -12.67 -13.37
CA ARG A 118 14.70 -13.35 -14.67
C ARG A 118 13.67 -14.46 -14.59
N ARG A 119 13.78 -15.36 -13.63
CA ARG A 119 12.81 -16.45 -13.41
C ARG A 119 11.37 -15.92 -13.20
N TYR A 120 11.23 -14.78 -12.51
CA TYR A 120 9.94 -14.12 -12.35
C TYR A 120 9.38 -13.65 -13.69
N LEU A 121 10.20 -13.02 -14.52
CA LEU A 121 9.80 -12.55 -15.85
C LEU A 121 9.45 -13.71 -16.78
N ASP A 122 10.25 -14.79 -16.79
CA ASP A 122 10.01 -15.99 -17.56
C ASP A 122 8.66 -16.63 -17.19
N ALA A 123 8.37 -16.75 -15.91
CA ALA A 123 7.08 -17.28 -15.44
C ALA A 123 5.90 -16.34 -15.74
N ALA A 124 6.14 -15.04 -15.88
CA ALA A 124 5.12 -14.05 -16.22
C ALA A 124 4.79 -14.00 -17.71
N GLN A 125 5.70 -14.39 -18.61
CA GLN A 125 5.56 -14.23 -20.08
C GLN A 125 4.28 -14.81 -20.67
N GLY A 126 3.79 -15.92 -20.13
CA GLY A 126 2.55 -16.56 -20.57
C GLY A 126 1.26 -15.92 -20.03
N LEU A 127 1.37 -14.91 -19.18
CA LEU A 127 0.22 -14.28 -18.54
C LEU A 127 -0.18 -13.00 -19.29
N SER A 128 -1.48 -12.76 -19.36
CA SER A 128 -2.03 -11.50 -19.87
C SER A 128 -1.54 -10.26 -19.12
N ALA A 129 -1.12 -10.43 -17.86
CA ALA A 129 -0.55 -9.38 -17.02
C ALA A 129 0.94 -9.11 -17.26
N TYR A 130 1.61 -9.86 -18.15
CA TYR A 130 3.04 -9.67 -18.41
C TYR A 130 3.42 -8.22 -18.72
N PRO A 131 2.69 -7.48 -19.59
CA PRO A 131 3.04 -6.10 -19.90
C PRO A 131 3.06 -5.18 -18.68
N ILE A 132 2.01 -5.18 -17.87
CA ILE A 132 1.96 -4.33 -16.66
C ILE A 132 3.00 -4.74 -15.61
N LEU A 133 3.26 -6.03 -15.45
CA LEU A 133 4.28 -6.54 -14.52
C LEU A 133 5.69 -6.14 -14.99
N TYR A 134 6.00 -6.33 -16.28
CA TYR A 134 7.29 -5.94 -16.86
C TYR A 134 7.54 -4.44 -16.75
N VAL A 135 6.57 -3.63 -17.22
CA VAL A 135 6.68 -2.17 -17.16
C VAL A 135 6.84 -1.69 -15.72
N GLY A 136 6.12 -2.28 -14.78
CA GLY A 136 6.25 -1.96 -13.36
C GLY A 136 7.65 -2.24 -12.80
N LEU A 137 8.29 -3.33 -13.22
CA LEU A 137 9.67 -3.63 -12.83
C LEU A 137 10.66 -2.68 -13.49
N ALA A 138 10.58 -2.53 -14.81
CA ALA A 138 11.54 -1.78 -15.63
C ALA A 138 11.51 -0.28 -15.31
N SER A 139 10.32 0.29 -15.13
CA SER A 139 10.14 1.73 -14.93
C SER A 139 10.22 2.18 -13.47
N GLY A 140 9.90 1.30 -12.53
CA GLY A 140 9.77 1.66 -11.12
C GLY A 140 8.54 2.54 -10.81
N LEU A 141 7.56 2.61 -11.71
CA LEU A 141 6.26 3.24 -11.47
C LEU A 141 5.57 2.57 -10.27
N ARG A 142 5.00 3.36 -9.37
CA ARG A 142 4.27 2.81 -8.23
C ARG A 142 3.06 2.01 -8.69
N GLN A 143 2.63 1.02 -7.91
CA GLN A 143 1.48 0.19 -8.28
C GLN A 143 0.23 1.01 -8.63
N GLY A 144 -0.07 2.05 -7.85
CA GLY A 144 -1.19 2.95 -8.14
C GLY A 144 -1.00 3.73 -9.43
N GLU A 145 0.22 4.23 -9.70
CA GLU A 145 0.55 4.93 -10.95
C GLU A 145 0.39 4.03 -12.17
N LEU A 146 0.76 2.73 -12.06
CA LEU A 146 0.59 1.76 -13.14
C LEU A 146 -0.88 1.44 -13.45
N ILE A 147 -1.67 1.25 -12.40
CA ILE A 147 -3.08 0.83 -12.53
C ILE A 147 -3.94 1.94 -13.13
N SER A 148 -3.68 3.19 -12.74
CA SER A 148 -4.42 4.36 -13.21
C SER A 148 -3.65 5.18 -14.25
N LEU A 149 -2.72 4.55 -14.99
CA LEU A 149 -1.92 5.23 -16.00
C LEU A 149 -2.78 5.53 -17.23
N PRO A 150 -3.07 6.81 -17.56
CA PRO A 150 -3.76 7.14 -18.77
C PRO A 150 -2.81 6.99 -19.96
N TRP A 151 -3.31 6.50 -21.11
CA TRP A 151 -2.51 6.39 -22.32
C TRP A 151 -1.94 7.75 -22.78
N ALA A 152 -2.69 8.83 -22.57
CA ALA A 152 -2.25 10.19 -22.91
C ALA A 152 -0.97 10.62 -22.15
N ALA A 153 -0.63 9.97 -21.04
CA ALA A 153 0.60 10.22 -20.28
C ALA A 153 1.83 9.48 -20.86
N VAL A 154 1.65 8.63 -21.88
CA VAL A 154 2.72 7.81 -22.47
C VAL A 154 3.29 8.52 -23.69
N ASP A 155 4.49 9.06 -23.54
CA ASP A 155 5.30 9.60 -24.66
C ASP A 155 6.11 8.45 -25.29
N VAL A 156 5.55 7.83 -26.33
CA VAL A 156 6.14 6.69 -27.01
C VAL A 156 7.47 7.09 -27.69
N CYS A 157 7.51 8.25 -28.34
CA CYS A 157 8.69 8.74 -29.06
C CYS A 157 9.83 9.07 -28.08
N GLY A 158 9.51 9.72 -26.97
CA GLY A 158 10.46 10.04 -25.92
C GLY A 158 10.75 8.88 -24.97
N ARG A 159 10.10 7.72 -25.15
CA ARG A 159 10.19 6.55 -24.27
C ARG A 159 10.06 6.90 -22.80
N ARG A 160 8.99 7.57 -22.44
CA ARG A 160 8.76 8.01 -21.08
C ARG A 160 7.27 8.09 -20.73
N VAL A 161 7.00 8.00 -19.45
CA VAL A 161 5.70 8.32 -18.86
C VAL A 161 5.80 9.67 -18.19
N VAL A 162 4.89 10.60 -18.53
CA VAL A 162 4.83 11.95 -17.94
C VAL A 162 3.77 11.96 -16.87
N LEU A 163 4.19 12.14 -15.61
CA LEU A 163 3.32 12.28 -14.44
C LEU A 163 3.27 13.74 -14.01
N GLU A 164 2.30 14.13 -13.20
CA GLU A 164 2.11 15.52 -12.75
C GLU A 164 3.37 16.19 -12.18
N LYS A 165 4.20 15.42 -11.46
CA LYS A 165 5.37 15.95 -10.73
C LYS A 165 6.71 15.43 -11.22
N ARG A 166 6.72 14.48 -12.16
CA ARG A 166 7.93 13.83 -12.65
C ARG A 166 7.69 13.11 -13.96
N TRP A 167 8.73 12.77 -14.67
CA TRP A 167 8.70 11.78 -15.74
C TRP A 167 9.49 10.53 -15.36
N VAL A 168 9.18 9.41 -16.00
CA VAL A 168 9.84 8.12 -15.79
C VAL A 168 10.21 7.54 -17.16
N GLY A 169 11.50 7.25 -17.35
CA GLY A 169 11.99 6.62 -18.59
C GLY A 169 11.48 5.20 -18.74
N LEU A 170 11.25 4.81 -19.97
CA LEU A 170 10.88 3.46 -20.37
C LEU A 170 12.01 2.81 -21.17
N SER A 171 12.28 1.53 -20.94
CA SER A 171 13.12 0.75 -21.84
C SER A 171 12.42 0.53 -23.18
N ALA A 172 13.19 0.18 -24.23
CA ALA A 172 12.62 -0.16 -25.54
C ALA A 172 11.54 -1.25 -25.39
N ARG A 173 11.85 -2.32 -24.65
CA ARG A 173 10.92 -3.43 -24.46
C ARG A 173 9.66 -3.02 -23.68
N ALA A 174 9.79 -2.16 -22.65
CA ALA A 174 8.63 -1.63 -21.94
C ALA A 174 7.71 -0.82 -22.88
N THR A 175 8.30 0.01 -23.72
CA THR A 175 7.55 0.79 -24.72
C THR A 175 6.83 -0.10 -25.73
N GLU A 176 7.51 -1.12 -26.27
CA GLU A 176 6.90 -2.11 -27.18
C GLU A 176 5.70 -2.80 -26.55
N LEU A 177 5.85 -3.31 -25.32
CA LEU A 177 4.77 -3.98 -24.61
C LEU A 177 3.55 -3.08 -24.36
N MET A 178 3.79 -1.80 -24.08
CA MET A 178 2.71 -0.82 -23.95
C MET A 178 2.01 -0.57 -25.27
N MET A 179 2.75 -0.42 -26.36
CA MET A 179 2.19 -0.25 -27.71
C MET A 179 1.39 -1.48 -28.16
N GLU A 180 1.92 -2.69 -27.94
CA GLU A 180 1.22 -3.94 -28.23
C GLU A 180 -0.09 -4.04 -27.43
N GLY A 181 -0.08 -3.61 -26.18
CA GLY A 181 -1.26 -3.56 -25.31
C GLY A 181 -2.32 -2.58 -25.83
N HIS A 182 -1.90 -1.37 -26.16
CA HIS A 182 -2.78 -0.31 -26.68
C HIS A 182 -3.37 -0.66 -28.05
N ALA A 183 -2.58 -1.29 -28.94
CA ALA A 183 -3.07 -1.72 -30.26
C ALA A 183 -4.22 -2.73 -30.18
N ARG A 184 -4.34 -3.50 -29.09
CA ARG A 184 -5.48 -4.40 -28.86
C ARG A 184 -6.73 -3.66 -28.37
N HIS A 185 -6.58 -2.47 -27.81
CA HIS A 185 -7.65 -1.66 -27.25
C HIS A 185 -7.44 -0.17 -27.58
N PRO A 186 -7.49 0.21 -28.87
CA PRO A 186 -7.06 1.55 -29.32
C PRO A 186 -7.94 2.69 -28.80
N ASN A 187 -9.16 2.39 -28.39
CA ASN A 187 -10.11 3.37 -27.85
C ASN A 187 -10.05 3.48 -26.32
N SER A 188 -9.14 2.74 -25.65
CA SER A 188 -9.00 2.84 -24.20
C SER A 188 -8.24 4.10 -23.79
N SER A 189 -8.76 4.80 -22.80
CA SER A 189 -8.04 5.88 -22.11
C SER A 189 -6.90 5.36 -21.23
N GLU A 190 -6.97 4.09 -20.81
CA GLU A 190 -6.02 3.49 -19.89
C GLU A 190 -4.90 2.77 -20.64
N ALA A 191 -3.67 2.87 -20.13
CA ALA A 191 -2.50 2.21 -20.71
C ALA A 191 -2.51 0.69 -20.50
N PHE A 192 -3.17 0.20 -19.44
CA PHE A 192 -3.23 -1.22 -19.11
C PHE A 192 -4.65 -1.68 -18.78
N LEU A 193 -5.11 -2.68 -19.52
CA LEU A 193 -6.37 -3.37 -19.26
C LEU A 193 -6.12 -4.86 -18.94
N ASP A 194 -6.88 -5.40 -17.99
CA ASP A 194 -6.93 -6.86 -17.81
C ASP A 194 -7.62 -7.50 -19.01
N THR A 195 -6.86 -8.23 -19.81
CA THR A 195 -7.37 -8.85 -21.05
C THR A 195 -8.49 -9.85 -20.84
N LYS A 196 -8.71 -10.32 -19.59
CA LYS A 196 -9.83 -11.20 -19.26
C LYS A 196 -11.14 -10.45 -19.08
N THR A 197 -11.09 -9.23 -18.58
CA THR A 197 -12.28 -8.45 -18.24
C THR A 197 -12.49 -7.24 -19.13
N GLY A 198 -11.46 -6.81 -19.85
CA GLY A 198 -11.45 -5.56 -20.62
C GLY A 198 -11.46 -4.30 -19.76
N LEU A 199 -11.32 -4.44 -18.43
CA LEU A 199 -11.36 -3.35 -17.45
C LEU A 199 -9.95 -3.02 -16.94
N PRO A 200 -9.74 -1.80 -16.40
CA PRO A 200 -8.49 -1.45 -15.71
C PRO A 200 -8.18 -2.43 -14.58
N TYR A 201 -6.90 -2.67 -14.34
CA TYR A 201 -6.49 -3.50 -13.21
C TYR A 201 -6.90 -2.86 -11.88
N THR A 202 -7.35 -3.70 -10.93
CA THR A 202 -7.49 -3.28 -9.52
C THR A 202 -6.21 -3.62 -8.74
N PRO A 203 -5.93 -2.92 -7.61
CA PRO A 203 -4.80 -3.27 -6.73
C PRO A 203 -4.81 -4.74 -6.30
N HIS A 204 -5.98 -5.26 -5.94
CA HIS A 204 -6.15 -6.66 -5.56
C HIS A 204 -5.86 -7.63 -6.72
N ARG A 205 -6.35 -7.30 -7.92
CA ARG A 205 -6.11 -8.14 -9.11
C ARG A 205 -4.64 -8.20 -9.48
N LEU A 206 -3.95 -7.06 -9.49
CA LEU A 206 -2.52 -7.00 -9.78
C LEU A 206 -1.70 -7.74 -8.71
N TYR A 207 -2.06 -7.60 -7.42
CA TYR A 207 -1.43 -8.34 -6.33
C TYR A 207 -1.63 -9.85 -6.47
N TYR A 208 -2.84 -10.29 -6.79
CA TYR A 208 -3.14 -11.72 -7.02
C TYR A 208 -2.27 -12.30 -8.16
N LEU A 209 -2.18 -11.60 -9.29
CA LEU A 209 -1.38 -12.04 -10.44
C LEU A 209 0.12 -12.06 -10.11
N HIS A 210 0.61 -11.05 -9.40
CA HIS A 210 1.99 -11.02 -8.89
C HIS A 210 2.29 -12.22 -8.00
N ARG A 211 1.40 -12.53 -7.04
CA ARG A 211 1.52 -13.72 -6.16
C ARG A 211 1.53 -15.02 -6.94
N LYS A 212 0.68 -15.14 -7.96
CA LYS A 212 0.64 -16.30 -8.84
C LYS A 212 1.99 -16.51 -9.53
N VAL A 213 2.58 -15.45 -10.11
CA VAL A 213 3.90 -15.54 -10.74
C VAL A 213 4.99 -15.95 -9.76
N LEU A 214 5.01 -15.39 -8.54
CA LEU A 214 5.99 -15.78 -7.52
C LEU A 214 5.90 -17.28 -7.18
N ASN A 215 4.69 -17.81 -7.06
CA ASN A 215 4.46 -19.22 -6.78
C ASN A 215 4.92 -20.12 -7.95
N GLU A 216 4.55 -19.78 -9.19
CA GLU A 216 4.98 -20.51 -10.40
C GLU A 216 6.49 -20.50 -10.58
N ALA A 217 7.13 -19.37 -10.29
CA ALA A 217 8.58 -19.24 -10.32
C ALA A 217 9.28 -19.87 -9.08
N ARG A 218 8.54 -20.40 -8.10
CA ARG A 218 9.06 -20.89 -6.80
C ARG A 218 9.95 -19.87 -6.11
N LEU A 219 9.48 -18.62 -6.05
CA LEU A 219 10.17 -17.51 -5.44
C LEU A 219 9.55 -17.16 -4.08
N PRO A 220 10.33 -16.54 -3.17
CA PRO A 220 9.78 -16.08 -1.90
C PRO A 220 8.68 -15.04 -2.14
N VAL A 221 7.71 -15.04 -1.23
CA VAL A 221 6.62 -14.08 -1.28
C VAL A 221 7.14 -12.71 -0.87
N ILE A 222 7.20 -11.81 -1.84
CA ILE A 222 7.59 -10.40 -1.65
C ILE A 222 6.46 -9.48 -2.14
N GLY A 223 6.43 -8.23 -1.66
CA GLY A 223 5.52 -7.23 -2.16
C GLY A 223 5.97 -6.66 -3.51
N PHE A 224 5.04 -6.02 -4.22
CA PHE A 224 5.33 -5.42 -5.53
C PHE A 224 6.45 -4.37 -5.45
N ARG A 225 6.51 -3.61 -4.36
CA ARG A 225 7.58 -2.62 -4.15
C ARG A 225 8.96 -3.27 -4.00
N GLN A 226 9.08 -4.39 -3.27
CA GLN A 226 10.34 -5.13 -3.14
C GLN A 226 10.76 -5.71 -4.48
N LEU A 227 9.82 -6.19 -5.29
CA LEU A 227 10.09 -6.65 -6.64
C LEU A 227 10.68 -5.53 -7.51
N GLN A 228 10.10 -4.34 -7.50
CA GLN A 228 10.63 -3.17 -8.22
C GLN A 228 12.04 -2.79 -7.76
N LEU A 229 12.27 -2.81 -6.44
CA LEU A 229 13.61 -2.54 -5.90
C LEU A 229 14.63 -3.61 -6.32
N SER A 230 14.19 -4.85 -6.54
CA SER A 230 15.02 -5.96 -7.01
C SER A 230 15.47 -5.79 -8.46
N ALA A 231 14.67 -5.11 -9.28
CA ALA A 231 14.94 -4.91 -10.70
C ALA A 231 15.84 -3.68 -10.99
N ARG A 232 16.10 -2.83 -9.98
CA ARG A 232 16.95 -1.65 -10.17
C ARG A 232 18.36 -2.05 -10.60
N GLY A 233 18.85 -1.42 -11.68
CA GLY A 233 20.19 -1.66 -12.21
C GLY A 233 20.32 -2.89 -13.10
N LEU A 234 19.25 -3.62 -13.39
CA LEU A 234 19.30 -4.80 -14.28
C LEU A 234 19.17 -4.47 -15.77
N GLY A 235 18.96 -3.21 -16.14
CA GLY A 235 18.85 -2.81 -17.55
C GLY A 235 17.62 -3.39 -18.27
N LEU A 236 16.49 -3.56 -17.57
CA LEU A 236 15.22 -4.08 -18.11
C LEU A 236 14.51 -3.09 -19.02
#